data_7d8b00bd8a17586b2daf7562c32cf19f
#
_entry.id   7d8b00bd8a17586b2daf7562c32cf19f
#
_cell.length_a   1.000
_cell.length_b   1.000
_cell.length_c   1.000
_cell.angle_alpha   90.00
_cell.angle_beta   90.00
_cell.angle_gamma   90.00
#
_symmetry.space_group_name_H-M   'P 1'
#
loop_
_entity.id
_entity.type
_entity.pdbx_description
1 polymer ?
#
loop_
_entity_poly.entity_id
_entity_poly.type
_entity_poly.pdbx_seq_one_letter_code
_entity_poly.pdbx_strand_id
1 'polypeptide(L)'
;ANFLRGLGWQREERWGREVSLPDDFDFQLTGFANQRPLSEWARLGITLPGGAALPVADLEAAVIVPSGHNGPAFLAYGNFRVIMGWNRSESYAIAVGRLADRIAGGGALHQAPVPAPRLNREQVSKLQETLNQLGHDAGDVDGLLGPGTRKALARYQQANGMVADGFPDQDVLTHLGILP
;
A
#
# COMPACT_ATOMS: atom_id res chain seq x y z
N ALA A 1 24.29 -11.58 4.83
CA ALA A 1 23.49 -12.81 4.61
C ALA A 1 22.93 -13.38 5.93
N ASN A 2 23.71 -13.47 7.00
CA ASN A 2 23.26 -14.10 8.27
C ASN A 2 22.19 -13.27 9.00
N PHE A 3 22.24 -11.95 8.94
CA PHE A 3 21.28 -11.06 9.60
C PHE A 3 19.86 -11.24 9.05
N LEU A 4 19.68 -11.17 7.73
CA LEU A 4 18.36 -11.37 7.11
C LEU A 4 17.79 -12.77 7.39
N ARG A 5 18.67 -13.78 7.41
CA ARG A 5 18.28 -15.15 7.76
C ARG A 5 17.76 -15.23 9.20
N GLY A 6 18.43 -14.54 10.14
CA GLY A 6 17.99 -14.43 11.53
C GLY A 6 16.65 -13.71 11.71
N LEU A 7 16.24 -12.87 10.74
CA LEU A 7 14.93 -12.22 10.68
C LEU A 7 13.86 -13.05 9.96
N GLY A 8 14.18 -14.27 9.51
CA GLY A 8 13.25 -15.16 8.83
C GLY A 8 13.22 -15.06 7.31
N TRP A 9 14.25 -14.48 6.67
CA TRP A 9 14.36 -14.39 5.21
C TRP A 9 14.35 -15.78 4.56
N GLN A 10 13.42 -15.98 3.63
CA GLN A 10 13.28 -17.18 2.82
C GLN A 10 13.96 -16.95 1.46
N ARG A 11 15.02 -17.74 1.16
CA ARG A 11 15.83 -17.52 -0.08
C ARG A 11 15.05 -17.74 -1.36
N GLU A 12 14.13 -18.70 -1.35
CA GLU A 12 13.34 -19.11 -2.52
C GLU A 12 12.08 -18.28 -2.70
N GLU A 13 11.75 -17.43 -1.72
CA GLU A 13 10.58 -16.55 -1.76
C GLU A 13 10.98 -15.14 -2.21
N ARG A 14 10.15 -14.55 -3.07
CA ARG A 14 10.28 -13.13 -3.43
C ARG A 14 9.79 -12.24 -2.28
N TRP A 15 10.18 -10.98 -2.30
CA TRP A 15 9.62 -9.97 -1.39
C TRP A 15 8.18 -9.60 -1.75
N GLY A 16 7.86 -9.63 -3.05
CA GLY A 16 6.57 -9.26 -3.62
C GLY A 16 6.61 -9.26 -5.16
N ARG A 17 5.53 -8.78 -5.74
CA ARG A 17 5.40 -8.57 -7.19
C ARG A 17 4.35 -7.52 -7.51
N GLU A 18 4.54 -6.80 -8.62
CA GLU A 18 3.52 -5.92 -9.18
C GLU A 18 2.34 -6.74 -9.70
N VAL A 19 1.13 -6.24 -9.49
CA VAL A 19 -0.13 -6.87 -9.93
C VAL A 19 -1.08 -5.83 -10.48
N SER A 20 -2.08 -6.29 -11.24
CA SER A 20 -3.23 -5.50 -11.67
C SER A 20 -4.42 -5.87 -10.81
N LEU A 21 -5.11 -4.85 -10.31
CA LEU A 21 -6.37 -4.98 -9.57
C LEU A 21 -7.54 -4.85 -10.53
N PRO A 22 -8.68 -5.52 -10.31
CA PRO A 22 -9.90 -5.29 -11.06
C PRO A 22 -10.48 -3.90 -10.75
N ASP A 23 -11.31 -3.35 -11.65
CA ASP A 23 -11.87 -2.01 -11.52
C ASP A 23 -12.76 -1.84 -10.28
N ASP A 24 -13.41 -2.91 -9.83
CA ASP A 24 -14.29 -2.97 -8.66
C ASP A 24 -13.59 -3.47 -7.40
N PHE A 25 -12.26 -3.39 -7.34
CA PHE A 25 -11.48 -3.89 -6.20
C PHE A 25 -11.83 -3.14 -4.91
N ASP A 26 -12.12 -3.90 -3.85
CA ASP A 26 -12.34 -3.35 -2.51
C ASP A 26 -11.00 -2.99 -1.83
N PHE A 27 -10.68 -1.71 -1.79
CA PHE A 27 -9.45 -1.20 -1.17
C PHE A 27 -9.41 -1.37 0.35
N GLN A 28 -10.51 -1.71 1.03
CA GLN A 28 -10.49 -2.08 2.45
C GLN A 28 -9.71 -3.38 2.69
N LEU A 29 -9.54 -4.20 1.67
CA LEU A 29 -8.74 -5.42 1.71
C LEU A 29 -7.22 -5.15 1.62
N THR A 30 -6.80 -3.91 1.39
CA THR A 30 -5.39 -3.54 1.30
C THR A 30 -4.71 -3.43 2.66
N GLY A 31 -3.39 -3.39 2.65
CA GLY A 31 -2.54 -3.22 3.82
C GLY A 31 -1.92 -4.52 4.29
N PHE A 32 -0.68 -4.42 4.75
CA PHE A 32 0.16 -5.59 5.06
C PHE A 32 -0.40 -6.49 6.17
N ALA A 33 -1.32 -6.00 6.99
CA ALA A 33 -2.00 -6.80 8.01
C ALA A 33 -3.04 -7.78 7.43
N ASN A 34 -3.51 -7.56 6.20
CA ASN A 34 -4.55 -8.35 5.55
C ASN A 34 -3.92 -9.44 4.67
N GLN A 35 -3.32 -10.44 5.31
CA GLN A 35 -2.71 -11.59 4.62
C GLN A 35 -3.80 -12.57 4.16
N ARG A 36 -3.71 -13.01 2.89
CA ARG A 36 -4.61 -14.02 2.30
C ARG A 36 -3.83 -14.94 1.37
N PRO A 37 -4.29 -16.18 1.15
CA PRO A 37 -3.72 -17.07 0.15
C PRO A 37 -3.75 -16.46 -1.25
N LEU A 38 -2.72 -16.73 -2.08
CA LEU A 38 -2.69 -16.29 -3.49
C LEU A 38 -3.92 -16.73 -4.28
N SER A 39 -4.45 -17.92 -4.00
CA SER A 39 -5.67 -18.44 -4.62
C SER A 39 -6.90 -17.58 -4.31
N GLU A 40 -6.97 -16.95 -3.14
CA GLU A 40 -8.05 -16.03 -2.79
C GLU A 40 -7.92 -14.72 -3.56
N TRP A 41 -6.72 -14.16 -3.64
CA TRP A 41 -6.46 -12.97 -4.45
C TRP A 41 -6.78 -13.19 -5.93
N ALA A 42 -6.44 -14.37 -6.47
CA ALA A 42 -6.80 -14.74 -7.84
C ALA A 42 -8.34 -14.80 -8.06
N ARG A 43 -9.09 -15.34 -7.08
CA ARG A 43 -10.58 -15.36 -7.12
C ARG A 43 -11.19 -13.96 -7.04
N LEU A 44 -10.51 -13.02 -6.38
CA LEU A 44 -10.90 -11.61 -6.33
C LEU A 44 -10.48 -10.84 -7.60
N GLY A 45 -10.04 -11.52 -8.65
CA GLY A 45 -9.74 -10.91 -9.95
C GLY A 45 -8.34 -10.29 -10.06
N ILE A 46 -7.46 -10.45 -9.09
CA ILE A 46 -6.09 -9.94 -9.18
C ILE A 46 -5.30 -10.77 -10.18
N THR A 47 -4.57 -10.09 -11.06
CA THR A 47 -3.75 -10.69 -12.12
C THR A 47 -2.32 -10.14 -12.08
N LEU A 48 -1.42 -10.76 -12.83
CA LEU A 48 -0.15 -10.13 -13.18
C LEU A 48 -0.41 -8.97 -14.17
N PRO A 49 0.51 -8.00 -14.26
CA PRO A 49 0.42 -6.96 -15.28
C PRO A 49 0.28 -7.58 -16.69
N GLY A 50 -0.67 -7.04 -17.46
CA GLY A 50 -1.04 -7.63 -18.77
C GLY A 50 -2.08 -8.75 -18.72
N GLY A 51 -2.69 -9.02 -17.55
CA GLY A 51 -3.84 -9.91 -17.40
C GLY A 51 -3.50 -11.40 -17.25
N ALA A 52 -2.22 -11.76 -17.14
CA ALA A 52 -1.83 -13.15 -16.90
C ALA A 52 -2.20 -13.59 -15.48
N ALA A 53 -2.56 -14.87 -15.30
CA ALA A 53 -2.95 -15.43 -14.02
C ALA A 53 -1.81 -15.34 -12.98
N LEU A 54 -2.18 -15.20 -11.70
CA LEU A 54 -1.22 -15.36 -10.61
C LEU A 54 -0.65 -16.79 -10.59
N PRO A 55 0.60 -16.98 -10.13
CA PRO A 55 1.15 -18.32 -10.00
C PRO A 55 0.38 -19.15 -8.98
N VAL A 56 0.25 -20.43 -9.26
CA VAL A 56 -0.30 -21.39 -8.29
C VAL A 56 0.81 -21.72 -7.28
N ALA A 57 0.67 -21.23 -6.07
CA ALA A 57 1.61 -21.47 -5.00
C ALA A 57 0.89 -21.37 -3.64
N ASP A 58 1.32 -22.17 -2.69
CA ASP A 58 0.87 -22.12 -1.30
C ASP A 58 1.61 -20.99 -0.56
N LEU A 59 1.23 -19.76 -0.87
CA LEU A 59 1.81 -18.54 -0.33
C LEU A 59 0.70 -17.59 0.11
N GLU A 60 0.93 -16.95 1.24
CA GLU A 60 0.13 -15.81 1.68
C GLU A 60 0.74 -14.49 1.18
N ALA A 61 -0.12 -13.55 0.87
CA ALA A 61 0.26 -12.22 0.46
C ALA A 61 -0.71 -11.17 0.98
N ALA A 62 -0.24 -9.95 1.08
CA ALA A 62 -1.09 -8.77 1.27
C ALA A 62 -1.04 -7.88 0.02
N VAL A 63 -2.16 -7.28 -0.33
CA VAL A 63 -2.19 -6.23 -1.35
C VAL A 63 -1.78 -4.91 -0.72
N ILE A 64 -0.80 -4.23 -1.32
CA ILE A 64 -0.38 -2.87 -0.93
C ILE A 64 -0.44 -1.94 -2.14
N VAL A 65 -0.93 -0.73 -1.92
CA VAL A 65 -1.11 0.34 -2.92
C VAL A 65 -0.42 1.62 -2.45
N PRO A 66 0.90 1.72 -2.60
CA PRO A 66 1.69 2.79 -2.01
C PRO A 66 1.34 4.18 -2.53
N SER A 67 0.76 4.26 -3.72
CA SER A 67 0.35 5.50 -4.41
C SER A 67 -1.15 5.52 -4.70
N GLY A 68 -1.95 4.84 -3.87
CA GLY A 68 -3.40 4.77 -4.05
C GLY A 68 -3.83 3.96 -5.29
N HIS A 69 -5.11 4.06 -5.62
CA HIS A 69 -5.74 3.30 -6.71
C HIS A 69 -5.21 3.65 -8.11
N ASN A 70 -4.69 4.86 -8.29
CA ASN A 70 -4.09 5.31 -9.55
C ASN A 70 -2.62 4.95 -9.70
N GLY A 71 -2.01 4.28 -8.71
CA GLY A 71 -0.62 3.87 -8.72
C GLY A 71 -0.43 2.35 -8.82
N PRO A 72 0.82 1.88 -8.81
CA PRO A 72 1.12 0.47 -8.88
C PRO A 72 0.63 -0.26 -7.62
N ALA A 73 0.04 -1.43 -7.83
CA ALA A 73 -0.33 -2.36 -6.77
C ALA A 73 0.69 -3.50 -6.68
N PHE A 74 0.89 -4.01 -5.46
CA PHE A 74 1.82 -5.11 -5.21
C PHE A 74 1.17 -6.17 -4.33
N LEU A 75 1.46 -7.44 -4.62
CA LEU A 75 1.36 -8.51 -3.64
C LEU A 75 2.68 -8.57 -2.86
N ALA A 76 2.62 -8.35 -1.55
CA ALA A 76 3.72 -8.41 -0.62
C ALA A 76 3.73 -9.75 0.12
N TYR A 77 4.84 -10.49 0.06
CA TYR A 77 5.01 -11.81 0.65
C TYR A 77 5.75 -11.77 2.00
N GLY A 78 6.09 -12.93 2.55
CA GLY A 78 6.76 -13.06 3.84
C GLY A 78 8.08 -12.27 3.92
N ASN A 79 8.88 -12.26 2.88
CA ASN A 79 10.12 -11.50 2.82
C ASN A 79 9.94 -9.97 2.87
N PHE A 80 8.78 -9.46 2.48
CA PHE A 80 8.44 -8.05 2.68
C PHE A 80 8.43 -7.68 4.17
N ARG A 81 7.88 -8.55 5.03
CA ARG A 81 7.92 -8.38 6.49
C ARG A 81 9.34 -8.28 7.03
N VAL A 82 10.25 -9.09 6.48
CA VAL A 82 11.66 -9.08 6.88
C VAL A 82 12.31 -7.74 6.57
N ILE A 83 12.03 -7.16 5.38
CA ILE A 83 12.51 -5.82 5.03
C ILE A 83 11.89 -4.75 5.95
N MET A 84 10.57 -4.85 6.23
CA MET A 84 9.86 -3.96 7.15
C MET A 84 10.40 -4.05 8.59
N GLY A 85 11.01 -5.16 8.99
CA GLY A 85 11.68 -5.31 10.27
C GLY A 85 12.90 -4.41 10.43
N TRP A 86 13.53 -4.02 9.33
CA TRP A 86 14.63 -3.04 9.32
C TRP A 86 14.13 -1.59 9.38
N ASN A 87 13.14 -1.28 8.54
CA ASN A 87 12.52 0.05 8.47
C ASN A 87 11.01 -0.14 8.25
N ARG A 88 10.20 0.37 9.20
CA ARG A 88 8.74 0.22 9.20
C ARG A 88 8.02 1.07 8.14
N SER A 89 8.64 1.26 6.99
CA SER A 89 8.10 2.00 5.84
C SER A 89 7.83 1.07 4.67
N GLU A 90 6.58 0.95 4.25
CA GLU A 90 6.19 0.18 3.06
C GLU A 90 6.91 0.70 1.80
N SER A 91 7.00 2.01 1.64
CA SER A 91 7.72 2.63 0.50
C SER A 91 9.19 2.26 0.49
N TYR A 92 9.84 2.20 1.68
CA TYR A 92 11.22 1.72 1.77
C TYR A 92 11.33 0.25 1.38
N ALA A 93 10.44 -0.60 1.88
CA ALA A 93 10.47 -2.03 1.58
C ALA A 93 10.26 -2.30 0.08
N ILE A 94 9.33 -1.56 -0.56
CA ILE A 94 9.13 -1.62 -2.01
C ILE A 94 10.39 -1.17 -2.75
N ALA A 95 10.99 -0.04 -2.36
CA ALA A 95 12.18 0.49 -3.02
C ALA A 95 13.35 -0.50 -2.95
N VAL A 96 13.60 -1.11 -1.78
CA VAL A 96 14.63 -2.14 -1.60
C VAL A 96 14.34 -3.37 -2.45
N GLY A 97 13.11 -3.88 -2.40
CA GLY A 97 12.69 -5.04 -3.18
C GLY A 97 12.80 -4.78 -4.70
N ARG A 98 12.32 -3.63 -5.16
CA ARG A 98 12.43 -3.24 -6.57
C ARG A 98 13.87 -3.04 -7.03
N LEU A 99 14.73 -2.46 -6.17
CA LEU A 99 16.16 -2.36 -6.47
C LEU A 99 16.79 -3.75 -6.64
N ALA A 100 16.47 -4.69 -5.75
CA ALA A 100 16.94 -6.07 -5.88
C ALA A 100 16.44 -6.73 -7.17
N ASP A 101 15.16 -6.56 -7.53
CA ASP A 101 14.62 -7.04 -8.81
C ASP A 101 15.37 -6.45 -10.01
N ARG A 102 15.66 -5.14 -9.99
CA ARG A 102 16.40 -4.46 -11.07
C ARG A 102 17.82 -4.97 -11.22
N ILE A 103 18.51 -5.21 -10.11
CA ILE A 103 19.88 -5.81 -10.10
C ILE A 103 19.82 -7.23 -10.69
N ALA A 104 18.74 -7.97 -10.43
CA ALA A 104 18.51 -9.31 -10.97
C ALA A 104 18.01 -9.34 -12.42
N GLY A 105 17.96 -8.18 -13.12
CA GLY A 105 17.52 -8.07 -14.51
C GLY A 105 16.01 -7.83 -14.69
N GLY A 106 15.28 -7.56 -13.62
CA GLY A 106 13.85 -7.24 -13.69
C GLY A 106 13.56 -5.94 -14.44
N GLY A 107 12.40 -5.87 -15.12
CA GLY A 107 11.93 -4.73 -15.89
C GLY A 107 11.51 -3.50 -15.05
N ALA A 108 11.10 -2.44 -15.70
CA ALA A 108 10.43 -1.30 -15.07
C ALA A 108 9.07 -1.73 -14.50
N LEU A 109 8.45 -0.86 -13.70
CA LEU A 109 7.04 -1.03 -13.33
C LEU A 109 6.16 -0.82 -14.56
N HIS A 110 5.06 -1.57 -14.62
CA HIS A 110 4.04 -1.39 -15.67
C HIS A 110 3.23 -0.12 -15.42
N GLN A 111 2.95 0.17 -14.15
CA GLN A 111 2.27 1.40 -13.75
C GLN A 111 3.23 2.31 -12.99
N ALA A 112 3.30 3.58 -13.39
CA ALA A 112 4.14 4.57 -12.70
C ALA A 112 3.54 4.94 -11.34
N PRO A 113 4.36 5.13 -10.30
CA PRO A 113 3.87 5.68 -9.02
C PRO A 113 3.26 7.06 -9.21
N VAL A 114 2.13 7.31 -8.56
CA VAL A 114 1.51 8.64 -8.50
C VAL A 114 2.16 9.43 -7.36
N PRO A 115 2.68 10.64 -7.62
CA PRO A 115 3.23 11.47 -6.56
C PRO A 115 2.14 11.89 -5.58
N ALA A 116 2.35 11.66 -4.29
CA ALA A 116 1.53 12.27 -3.25
C ALA A 116 1.94 13.73 -3.03
N PRO A 117 0.99 14.64 -2.74
CA PRO A 117 1.32 15.95 -2.23
C PRO A 117 2.21 15.84 -0.98
N ARG A 118 3.25 16.68 -0.92
CA ARG A 118 4.14 16.71 0.26
C ARG A 118 3.47 17.53 1.36
N LEU A 119 2.81 16.87 2.27
CA LEU A 119 2.24 17.50 3.45
C LEU A 119 3.33 17.75 4.48
N ASN A 120 3.38 18.96 5.03
CA ASN A 120 4.16 19.25 6.22
C ASN A 120 3.41 18.76 7.48
N ARG A 121 4.08 18.81 8.63
CA ARG A 121 3.53 18.31 9.90
C ARG A 121 2.22 19.01 10.29
N GLU A 122 2.14 20.32 10.09
CA GLU A 122 0.96 21.12 10.41
C GLU A 122 -0.24 20.72 9.52
N GLN A 123 -0.01 20.49 8.22
CA GLN A 123 -1.04 20.01 7.30
C GLN A 123 -1.52 18.60 7.64
N VAL A 124 -0.62 17.71 8.09
CA VAL A 124 -1.03 16.38 8.57
C VAL A 124 -1.83 16.49 9.87
N SER A 125 -1.42 17.35 10.81
CA SER A 125 -2.21 17.61 12.03
C SER A 125 -3.60 18.12 11.69
N LYS A 126 -3.71 19.11 10.79
CA LYS A 126 -4.99 19.64 10.32
C LYS A 126 -5.85 18.56 9.66
N LEU A 127 -5.25 17.67 8.86
CA LEU A 127 -5.95 16.52 8.27
C LEU A 127 -6.53 15.60 9.35
N GLN A 128 -5.72 15.24 10.36
CA GLN A 128 -6.15 14.39 11.47
C GLN A 128 -7.29 15.05 12.27
N GLU A 129 -7.15 16.34 12.61
CA GLU A 129 -8.20 17.12 13.29
C GLU A 129 -9.50 17.12 12.50
N THR A 130 -9.42 17.42 11.19
CA THR A 130 -10.60 17.47 10.31
C THR A 130 -11.29 16.11 10.25
N LEU A 131 -10.52 15.02 10.05
CA LEU A 131 -11.08 13.67 10.02
C LEU A 131 -11.74 13.30 11.35
N ASN A 132 -11.14 13.67 12.50
CA ASN A 132 -11.72 13.43 13.83
C ASN A 132 -13.01 14.24 14.04
N GLN A 133 -13.04 15.51 13.64
CA GLN A 133 -14.24 16.36 13.71
C GLN A 133 -15.39 15.80 12.85
N LEU A 134 -15.06 15.17 11.72
CA LEU A 134 -16.03 14.51 10.85
C LEU A 134 -16.40 13.09 11.32
N GLY A 135 -15.86 12.62 12.45
CA GLY A 135 -16.21 11.33 13.05
C GLY A 135 -15.47 10.12 12.44
N HIS A 136 -14.37 10.34 11.69
CA HIS A 136 -13.66 9.24 11.02
C HIS A 136 -12.51 8.62 11.86
N ASP A 137 -12.26 9.10 13.09
CA ASP A 137 -11.30 8.53 14.05
C ASP A 137 -9.89 8.32 13.45
N ALA A 138 -9.17 9.42 13.25
CA ALA A 138 -7.78 9.39 12.79
C ALA A 138 -6.77 9.06 13.91
N GLY A 139 -7.24 8.89 15.13
CA GLY A 139 -6.42 8.75 16.33
C GLY A 139 -5.89 10.08 16.84
N ASP A 140 -4.74 10.04 17.51
CA ASP A 140 -4.08 11.23 18.06
C ASP A 140 -3.61 12.18 16.94
N VAL A 141 -3.69 13.48 17.21
CA VAL A 141 -3.19 14.52 16.30
C VAL A 141 -1.69 14.69 16.52
N ASP A 142 -0.90 13.81 15.92
CA ASP A 142 0.56 13.77 16.08
C ASP A 142 1.34 14.37 14.90
N GLY A 143 0.63 14.72 13.82
CA GLY A 143 1.22 15.23 12.58
C GLY A 143 2.00 14.19 11.79
N LEU A 144 1.70 12.90 11.99
CA LEU A 144 2.31 11.80 11.25
C LEU A 144 1.25 11.08 10.38
N LEU A 145 1.51 10.96 9.10
CA LEU A 145 0.62 10.25 8.16
C LEU A 145 0.80 8.73 8.32
N GLY A 146 0.30 8.20 9.42
CA GLY A 146 0.40 6.79 9.78
C GLY A 146 -0.79 5.94 9.27
N PRO A 147 -0.78 4.63 9.59
CA PRO A 147 -1.86 3.71 9.20
C PRO A 147 -3.25 4.12 9.76
N GLY A 148 -3.31 4.70 10.95
CA GLY A 148 -4.55 5.22 11.57
C GLY A 148 -5.17 6.33 10.72
N THR A 149 -4.36 7.35 10.37
CA THR A 149 -4.79 8.47 9.53
C THR A 149 -5.25 7.99 8.14
N ARG A 150 -4.53 7.03 7.54
CA ARG A 150 -4.93 6.45 6.24
C ARG A 150 -6.26 5.71 6.31
N LYS A 151 -6.51 4.95 7.38
CA LYS A 151 -7.80 4.27 7.59
C LYS A 151 -8.94 5.27 7.78
N ALA A 152 -8.71 6.34 8.52
CA ALA A 152 -9.69 7.41 8.68
C ALA A 152 -10.00 8.10 7.34
N LEU A 153 -8.96 8.35 6.54
CA LEU A 153 -9.11 8.92 5.20
C LEU A 153 -9.91 7.99 4.29
N ALA A 154 -9.66 6.68 4.30
CA ALA A 154 -10.43 5.70 3.55
C ALA A 154 -11.92 5.70 3.95
N ARG A 155 -12.22 5.79 5.27
CA ARG A 155 -13.62 5.93 5.74
C ARG A 155 -14.26 7.21 5.24
N TYR A 156 -13.53 8.32 5.26
CA TYR A 156 -14.01 9.59 4.71
C TYR A 156 -14.28 9.48 3.20
N GLN A 157 -13.34 8.94 2.44
CA GLN A 157 -13.49 8.71 1.00
C GLN A 157 -14.75 7.88 0.72
N GLN A 158 -14.94 6.77 1.43
CA GLN A 158 -16.12 5.91 1.30
C GLN A 158 -17.41 6.66 1.57
N ALA A 159 -17.47 7.43 2.66
CA ALA A 159 -18.66 8.21 3.04
C ALA A 159 -19.03 9.29 2.00
N ASN A 160 -18.05 9.72 1.19
CA ASN A 160 -18.24 10.74 0.15
C ASN A 160 -18.26 10.16 -1.28
N GLY A 161 -18.40 8.83 -1.44
CA GLY A 161 -18.48 8.17 -2.75
C GLY A 161 -17.19 8.21 -3.58
N MET A 162 -16.05 8.42 -2.92
CA MET A 162 -14.71 8.37 -3.52
C MET A 162 -14.14 6.94 -3.41
N VAL A 163 -13.09 6.64 -4.18
CA VAL A 163 -12.33 5.39 -4.02
C VAL A 163 -11.65 5.37 -2.66
N ALA A 164 -12.02 4.41 -1.82
CA ALA A 164 -11.64 4.35 -0.41
C ALA A 164 -10.26 3.68 -0.19
N ASP A 165 -9.21 4.22 -0.84
CA ASP A 165 -7.85 3.68 -0.81
C ASP A 165 -6.96 4.25 0.33
N GLY A 166 -7.45 5.26 1.04
CA GLY A 166 -6.73 5.95 2.11
C GLY A 166 -5.50 6.74 1.64
N PHE A 167 -5.40 6.99 0.32
CA PHE A 167 -4.30 7.77 -0.23
C PHE A 167 -4.64 9.27 -0.23
N PRO A 168 -3.76 10.13 0.30
CA PRO A 168 -3.99 11.57 0.37
C PRO A 168 -3.60 12.24 -0.95
N ASP A 169 -4.38 12.03 -2.00
CA ASP A 169 -4.19 12.73 -3.27
C ASP A 169 -4.63 14.20 -3.20
N GLN A 170 -4.38 14.94 -4.28
CA GLN A 170 -4.73 16.35 -4.36
C GLN A 170 -6.23 16.58 -4.20
N ASP A 171 -7.04 15.72 -4.82
CA ASP A 171 -8.50 15.90 -4.88
C ASP A 171 -9.12 15.75 -3.50
N VAL A 172 -8.79 14.69 -2.78
CA VAL A 172 -9.32 14.47 -1.43
C VAL A 172 -8.80 15.51 -0.43
N LEU A 173 -7.55 15.96 -0.56
CA LEU A 173 -6.99 17.00 0.31
C LEU A 173 -7.61 18.37 0.05
N THR A 174 -7.92 18.70 -1.20
CA THR A 174 -8.67 19.90 -1.55
C THR A 174 -10.09 19.83 -1.03
N HIS A 175 -10.76 18.68 -1.17
CA HIS A 175 -12.13 18.46 -0.64
C HIS A 175 -12.18 18.62 0.89
N LEU A 176 -11.13 18.24 1.61
CA LEU A 176 -10.98 18.42 3.06
C LEU A 176 -10.51 19.83 3.46
N GLY A 177 -10.21 20.72 2.52
CA GLY A 177 -9.67 22.06 2.79
C GLY A 177 -8.27 22.08 3.42
N ILE A 178 -7.48 21.04 3.15
CA ILE A 178 -6.08 20.92 3.62
C ILE A 178 -5.14 21.60 2.61
N LEU A 179 -5.43 21.44 1.34
CA LEU A 179 -4.74 22.12 0.24
C LEU A 179 -5.73 23.02 -0.52
N PRO A 180 -5.22 24.06 -1.20
CA PRO A 180 -6.03 24.93 -2.04
C PRO A 180 -6.58 24.21 -3.28
#